data_7acaa276496fd0b85f5bb44d6ae51322
#
_entry.id   7acaa276496fd0b85f5bb44d6ae51322
#
_cell.length_a   1.000
_cell.length_b   1.000
_cell.length_c   1.000
_cell.angle_alpha   90.00
_cell.angle_beta   90.00
_cell.angle_gamma   90.00
#
_symmetry.space_group_name_H-M   'P 1'
#
loop_
_entity.id
_entity.type
_entity.pdbx_description
1 polymer ?
#
loop_
_entity_poly.entity_id
_entity_poly.type
_entity_poly.pdbx_seq_one_letter_code
_entity_poly.pdbx_strand_id
1 'polypeptide(L)'
;MVKAIMHGCNGKMGQVISGLVKEDDVIEIVAGIDKFTGIENPYPVFTSLAECDVQADVVIDFSNAAAVDELLDVCVEKTLPVVLCTTGLSEEQLAKVKEAGEKVAVLRSANMSLGVNLLMKLLKDAAKALAPAGFDIEIVEKHHNQKVDAPSGTAIALADSINEAMADQYVY
;
A
#
# COMPACT_ATOMS: atom_id res chain seq x y z
N MET A 1 8.55 16.74 13.86
CA MET A 1 8.91 15.80 12.78
C MET A 1 8.25 14.47 13.10
N VAL A 2 7.54 13.88 12.16
CA VAL A 2 6.90 12.57 12.32
C VAL A 2 7.97 11.49 12.22
N LYS A 3 8.02 10.57 13.16
CA LYS A 3 8.96 9.46 13.19
C LYS A 3 8.34 8.22 12.55
N ALA A 4 8.92 7.74 11.46
CA ALA A 4 8.41 6.58 10.73
C ALA A 4 9.36 5.38 10.82
N ILE A 5 8.78 4.18 10.93
CA ILE A 5 9.47 2.92 10.67
C ILE A 5 9.18 2.52 9.22
N MET A 6 10.22 2.25 8.43
CA MET A 6 10.08 1.79 7.05
C MET A 6 10.11 0.26 6.99
N HIS A 7 8.97 -0.37 6.79
CA HIS A 7 8.86 -1.83 6.61
C HIS A 7 9.02 -2.21 5.14
N GLY A 8 9.95 -3.11 4.83
CA GLY A 8 10.44 -3.37 3.49
C GLY A 8 11.48 -2.34 3.04
N CYS A 9 12.30 -1.85 3.98
CA CYS A 9 13.23 -0.73 3.76
C CYS A 9 14.30 -1.01 2.70
N ASN A 10 14.68 -2.26 2.48
CA ASN A 10 15.69 -2.67 1.49
C ASN A 10 15.08 -3.06 0.13
N GLY A 11 13.75 -3.07 0.02
CA GLY A 11 13.05 -3.20 -1.25
C GLY A 11 13.15 -1.94 -2.12
N LYS A 12 12.75 -2.06 -3.39
CA LYS A 12 12.78 -0.93 -4.34
C LYS A 12 12.06 0.30 -3.83
N MET A 13 10.82 0.15 -3.34
CA MET A 13 10.03 1.27 -2.82
C MET A 13 10.59 1.80 -1.50
N GLY A 14 11.06 0.92 -0.60
CA GLY A 14 11.68 1.33 0.65
C GLY A 14 12.88 2.24 0.43
N GLN A 15 13.74 1.92 -0.53
CA GLN A 15 14.90 2.74 -0.88
C GLN A 15 14.50 4.09 -1.52
N VAL A 16 13.46 4.09 -2.37
CA VAL A 16 12.93 5.33 -2.96
C VAL A 16 12.37 6.25 -1.87
N ILE A 17 11.56 5.70 -0.96
CA ILE A 17 10.96 6.47 0.14
C ILE A 17 12.04 6.98 1.08
N SER A 18 13.03 6.16 1.44
CA SER A 18 14.17 6.58 2.26
C SER A 18 14.94 7.73 1.62
N GLY A 19 15.10 7.71 0.29
CA GLY A 19 15.71 8.81 -0.46
C GLY A 19 14.89 10.11 -0.42
N LEU A 20 13.56 10.02 -0.56
CA LEU A 20 12.67 11.17 -0.52
C LEU A 20 12.62 11.79 0.88
N VAL A 21 12.50 10.95 1.92
CA VAL A 21 12.42 11.42 3.31
C VAL A 21 13.71 12.11 3.76
N LYS A 22 14.85 11.75 3.20
CA LYS A 22 16.13 12.39 3.53
C LYS A 22 16.15 13.90 3.26
N GLU A 23 15.34 14.36 2.31
CA GLU A 23 15.22 15.77 1.91
C GLU A 23 13.95 16.42 2.47
N ASP A 24 13.22 15.74 3.37
CA ASP A 24 11.95 16.21 3.92
C ASP A 24 12.12 16.71 5.36
N ASP A 25 11.54 17.88 5.66
CA ASP A 25 11.63 18.51 6.99
C ASP A 25 10.48 18.10 7.93
N VAL A 26 9.50 17.33 7.45
CA VAL A 26 8.28 16.96 8.20
C VAL A 26 8.34 15.56 8.76
N ILE A 27 9.01 14.63 8.06
CA ILE A 27 9.10 13.22 8.40
C ILE A 27 10.56 12.76 8.46
N GLU A 28 10.86 11.82 9.35
CA GLU A 28 12.14 11.10 9.39
C GLU A 28 11.92 9.59 9.51
N ILE A 29 12.76 8.79 8.87
CA ILE A 29 12.79 7.33 9.10
C ILE A 29 13.77 7.07 10.25
N VAL A 30 13.24 6.55 11.35
CA VAL A 30 14.01 6.28 12.58
C VAL A 30 14.47 4.82 12.67
N ALA A 31 13.83 3.90 11.94
CA ALA A 31 14.22 2.50 11.85
C ALA A 31 13.70 1.88 10.53
N GLY A 32 14.35 0.81 10.09
CA GLY A 32 13.91 -0.02 8.99
C GLY A 32 13.61 -1.44 9.44
N ILE A 33 12.69 -2.12 8.78
CA ILE A 33 12.42 -3.54 8.95
C ILE A 33 12.60 -4.23 7.61
N ASP A 34 13.48 -5.23 7.56
CA ASP A 34 13.66 -6.07 6.39
C ASP A 34 14.38 -7.38 6.75
N LYS A 35 13.99 -8.47 6.14
CA LYS A 35 14.70 -9.77 6.29
C LYS A 35 16.08 -9.77 5.61
N PHE A 36 16.22 -8.97 4.55
CA PHE A 36 17.50 -8.77 3.87
C PHE A 36 18.19 -7.52 4.45
N THR A 37 19.31 -7.73 5.14
CA THR A 37 20.05 -6.66 5.83
C THR A 37 21.36 -6.24 5.12
N GLY A 38 21.53 -6.64 3.86
CA GLY A 38 22.76 -6.39 3.10
C GLY A 38 22.92 -4.99 2.51
N ILE A 39 21.98 -4.07 2.80
CA ILE A 39 22.05 -2.66 2.36
C ILE A 39 22.34 -1.78 3.58
N GLU A 40 23.30 -0.88 3.45
CA GLU A 40 23.58 0.13 4.46
C GLU A 40 22.50 1.23 4.42
N ASN A 41 21.89 1.50 5.56
CA ASN A 41 20.88 2.53 5.73
C ASN A 41 21.33 3.57 6.78
N PRO A 42 20.84 4.81 6.71
CA PRO A 42 21.18 5.84 7.69
C PRO A 42 20.49 5.65 9.07
N TYR A 43 19.73 4.57 9.23
CA TYR A 43 18.98 4.19 10.43
C TYR A 43 19.20 2.70 10.73
N PRO A 44 18.98 2.23 11.97
CA PRO A 44 19.09 0.81 12.32
C PRO A 44 18.05 -0.02 11.56
N VAL A 45 18.41 -1.23 11.16
CA VAL A 45 17.53 -2.18 10.47
C VAL A 45 17.38 -3.43 11.33
N PHE A 46 16.11 -3.83 11.55
CA PHE A 46 15.72 -5.01 12.31
C PHE A 46 15.12 -6.06 11.36
N THR A 47 15.14 -7.33 11.77
CA THR A 47 14.59 -8.43 10.96
C THR A 47 13.09 -8.60 11.14
N SER A 48 12.51 -8.09 12.23
CA SER A 48 11.07 -8.01 12.46
C SER A 48 10.69 -6.74 13.22
N LEU A 49 9.42 -6.31 13.10
CA LEU A 49 8.89 -5.17 13.83
C LEU A 49 8.78 -5.46 15.34
N ALA A 50 8.63 -6.73 15.72
CA ALA A 50 8.58 -7.14 17.12
C ALA A 50 9.90 -6.89 17.85
N GLU A 51 11.04 -7.07 17.14
CA GLU A 51 12.38 -6.83 17.68
C GLU A 51 12.77 -5.34 17.72
N CYS A 52 12.04 -4.49 17.01
CA CYS A 52 12.33 -3.06 16.96
C CYS A 52 11.90 -2.37 18.25
N ASP A 53 12.87 -1.84 18.99
CA ASP A 53 12.67 -1.07 20.24
C ASP A 53 12.66 0.45 20.01
N VAL A 54 12.81 0.88 18.75
CA VAL A 54 12.80 2.30 18.38
C VAL A 54 11.38 2.85 18.43
N GLN A 55 11.20 3.97 19.11
CA GLN A 55 9.91 4.66 19.18
C GLN A 55 9.60 5.40 17.87
N ALA A 56 8.39 5.21 17.36
CA ALA A 56 7.91 5.85 16.14
C ALA A 56 6.42 6.23 16.26
N ASP A 57 5.98 7.11 15.37
CA ASP A 57 4.60 7.56 15.29
C ASP A 57 3.78 6.75 14.28
N VAL A 58 4.44 6.10 13.30
CA VAL A 58 3.80 5.38 12.21
C VAL A 58 4.73 4.33 11.59
N VAL A 59 4.16 3.24 11.08
CA VAL A 59 4.83 2.33 10.15
C VAL A 59 4.39 2.63 8.72
N ILE A 60 5.35 2.72 7.79
CA ILE A 60 5.09 2.77 6.36
C ILE A 60 5.51 1.41 5.79
N ASP A 61 4.56 0.66 5.23
CA ASP A 61 4.78 -0.69 4.74
C ASP A 61 4.73 -0.80 3.22
N PHE A 62 5.85 -1.24 2.66
CA PHE A 62 6.01 -1.66 1.27
C PHE A 62 6.73 -3.02 1.20
N SER A 63 6.30 -3.97 2.00
CA SER A 63 6.90 -5.30 2.10
C SER A 63 6.23 -6.31 1.13
N ASN A 64 5.83 -7.44 1.63
CA ASN A 64 5.11 -8.48 0.89
C ASN A 64 3.97 -9.05 1.74
N ALA A 65 3.00 -9.70 1.10
CA ALA A 65 1.80 -10.23 1.76
C ALA A 65 2.11 -11.19 2.92
N ALA A 66 3.17 -11.99 2.83
CA ALA A 66 3.54 -12.94 3.88
C ALA A 66 3.99 -12.27 5.20
N ALA A 67 4.32 -10.98 5.17
CA ALA A 67 4.74 -10.23 6.36
C ALA A 67 3.60 -9.46 7.04
N VAL A 68 2.44 -9.33 6.37
CA VAL A 68 1.36 -8.42 6.80
C VAL A 68 0.68 -8.89 8.09
N ASP A 69 0.54 -10.20 8.29
CA ASP A 69 -0.11 -10.73 9.49
C ASP A 69 0.66 -10.37 10.77
N GLU A 70 1.97 -10.59 10.78
CA GLU A 70 2.86 -10.21 11.89
C GLU A 70 2.91 -8.69 12.07
N LEU A 71 2.99 -7.94 10.98
CA LEU A 71 2.97 -6.47 10.99
C LEU A 71 1.74 -5.94 11.72
N LEU A 72 0.55 -6.40 11.35
CA LEU A 72 -0.71 -5.94 11.93
C LEU A 72 -0.83 -6.31 13.42
N ASP A 73 -0.41 -7.53 13.80
CA ASP A 73 -0.42 -7.97 15.19
C ASP A 73 0.44 -7.05 16.06
N VAL A 74 1.66 -6.75 15.63
CA VAL A 74 2.58 -5.87 16.34
C VAL A 74 2.09 -4.42 16.35
N CYS A 75 1.52 -3.93 15.24
CA CYS A 75 0.95 -2.59 15.18
C CYS A 75 -0.21 -2.41 16.19
N VAL A 76 -1.07 -3.42 16.32
CA VAL A 76 -2.15 -3.42 17.31
C VAL A 76 -1.60 -3.48 18.72
N GLU A 77 -0.64 -4.38 19.01
CA GLU A 77 -0.03 -4.54 20.32
C GLU A 77 0.66 -3.25 20.79
N LYS A 78 1.43 -2.62 19.90
CA LYS A 78 2.16 -1.38 20.20
C LYS A 78 1.31 -0.11 20.05
N THR A 79 0.04 -0.23 19.64
CA THR A 79 -0.84 0.90 19.30
C THR A 79 -0.20 1.84 18.26
N LEU A 80 0.45 1.27 17.25
CA LEU A 80 1.26 1.96 16.27
C LEU A 80 0.50 2.07 14.94
N PRO A 81 0.14 3.28 14.48
CA PRO A 81 -0.50 3.51 13.18
C PRO A 81 0.30 2.91 12.02
N VAL A 82 -0.42 2.47 10.96
CA VAL A 82 0.24 1.88 9.79
C VAL A 82 -0.33 2.40 8.47
N VAL A 83 0.56 2.74 7.54
CA VAL A 83 0.28 2.98 6.12
C VAL A 83 0.64 1.71 5.36
N LEU A 84 -0.36 0.89 5.05
CA LEU A 84 -0.22 -0.43 4.44
C LEU A 84 -0.33 -0.32 2.91
N CYS A 85 0.80 -0.44 2.21
CA CYS A 85 0.87 -0.37 0.75
C CYS A 85 1.19 -1.71 0.10
N THR A 86 1.39 -2.77 0.88
CA THR A 86 1.57 -4.12 0.37
C THR A 86 0.35 -4.59 -0.41
N THR A 87 0.59 -5.16 -1.59
CA THR A 87 -0.42 -5.69 -2.50
C THR A 87 -0.51 -7.21 -2.43
N GLY A 88 -1.54 -7.80 -3.05
CA GLY A 88 -1.71 -9.26 -3.13
C GLY A 88 -2.15 -9.89 -1.81
N LEU A 89 -2.89 -9.18 -0.97
CA LEU A 89 -3.46 -9.69 0.28
C LEU A 89 -4.60 -10.68 0.00
N SER A 90 -4.65 -11.75 0.79
CA SER A 90 -5.79 -12.68 0.78
C SER A 90 -7.03 -12.06 1.43
N GLU A 91 -8.19 -12.70 1.25
CA GLU A 91 -9.43 -12.29 1.89
C GLU A 91 -9.33 -12.32 3.42
N GLU A 92 -8.63 -13.33 3.98
CA GLU A 92 -8.38 -13.43 5.42
C GLU A 92 -7.51 -12.26 5.91
N GLN A 93 -6.49 -11.89 5.13
CA GLN A 93 -5.65 -10.74 5.45
C GLN A 93 -6.43 -9.41 5.34
N LEU A 94 -7.31 -9.29 4.36
CA LEU A 94 -8.19 -8.13 4.25
C LEU A 94 -9.15 -8.00 5.44
N ALA A 95 -9.70 -9.12 5.92
CA ALA A 95 -10.49 -9.15 7.14
C ALA A 95 -9.66 -8.71 8.37
N LYS A 96 -8.43 -9.22 8.49
CA LYS A 96 -7.49 -8.83 9.56
C LYS A 96 -7.12 -7.35 9.52
N VAL A 97 -6.93 -6.77 8.34
CA VAL A 97 -6.72 -5.32 8.15
C VAL A 97 -7.89 -4.53 8.73
N LYS A 98 -9.12 -4.96 8.47
CA LYS A 98 -10.33 -4.33 8.99
C LYS A 98 -10.40 -4.41 10.52
N GLU A 99 -10.14 -5.59 11.10
CA GLU A 99 -10.09 -5.78 12.56
C GLU A 99 -9.01 -4.93 13.23
N ALA A 100 -7.83 -4.84 12.62
CA ALA A 100 -6.75 -3.98 13.09
C ALA A 100 -7.17 -2.50 13.05
N GLY A 101 -7.89 -2.09 12.01
CA GLY A 101 -8.41 -0.74 11.85
C GLY A 101 -9.44 -0.30 12.91
N GLU A 102 -10.04 -1.24 13.64
CA GLU A 102 -10.90 -0.96 14.81
C GLU A 102 -10.08 -0.62 16.07
N LYS A 103 -8.79 -0.95 16.09
CA LYS A 103 -7.92 -0.83 17.26
C LYS A 103 -6.82 0.23 17.08
N VAL A 104 -6.33 0.40 15.86
CA VAL A 104 -5.27 1.33 15.50
C VAL A 104 -5.56 1.97 14.14
N ALA A 105 -5.07 3.18 13.88
CA ALA A 105 -5.26 3.82 12.59
C ALA A 105 -4.54 3.03 11.48
N VAL A 106 -5.28 2.57 10.49
CA VAL A 106 -4.77 1.87 9.30
C VAL A 106 -5.21 2.61 8.05
N LEU A 107 -4.23 3.12 7.29
CA LEU A 107 -4.44 3.60 5.93
C LEU A 107 -3.98 2.51 4.97
N ARG A 108 -4.90 1.86 4.27
CA ARG A 108 -4.56 0.89 3.23
C ARG A 108 -4.70 1.52 1.85
N SER A 109 -3.66 1.45 1.04
CA SER A 109 -3.73 1.84 -0.37
C SER A 109 -2.75 1.03 -1.22
N ALA A 110 -3.27 0.33 -2.23
CA ALA A 110 -2.45 -0.41 -3.19
C ALA A 110 -1.68 0.50 -4.17
N ASN A 111 -2.09 1.77 -4.28
CA ASN A 111 -1.45 2.73 -5.17
C ASN A 111 -1.50 4.15 -4.58
N MET A 112 -0.32 4.70 -4.29
CA MET A 112 -0.15 6.06 -3.74
C MET A 112 0.07 7.12 -4.84
N SER A 113 -0.02 6.75 -6.12
CA SER A 113 0.11 7.72 -7.21
C SER A 113 -1.06 8.68 -7.24
N LEU A 114 -0.78 9.97 -7.13
CA LEU A 114 -1.79 11.04 -7.27
C LEU A 114 -2.53 10.94 -8.61
N GLY A 115 -1.79 10.65 -9.71
CA GLY A 115 -2.37 10.53 -11.04
C GLY A 115 -3.33 9.34 -11.17
N VAL A 116 -2.98 8.18 -10.62
CA VAL A 116 -3.85 6.99 -10.64
C VAL A 116 -5.10 7.23 -9.78
N ASN A 117 -4.95 7.82 -8.59
CA ASN A 117 -6.10 8.13 -7.73
C ASN A 117 -7.04 9.17 -8.34
N LEU A 118 -6.49 10.18 -9.02
CA LEU A 118 -7.28 11.14 -9.79
C LEU A 118 -8.02 10.45 -10.95
N LEU A 119 -7.34 9.56 -11.67
CA LEU A 119 -7.94 8.80 -12.78
C LEU A 119 -9.10 7.92 -12.27
N MET A 120 -8.93 7.20 -11.16
CA MET A 120 -10.01 6.42 -10.54
C MET A 120 -11.24 7.28 -10.24
N LYS A 121 -11.03 8.48 -9.70
CA LYS A 121 -12.13 9.43 -9.44
C LYS A 121 -12.83 9.87 -10.74
N LEU A 122 -12.07 10.26 -11.76
CA LEU A 122 -12.63 10.68 -13.06
C LEU A 122 -13.39 9.55 -13.76
N LEU A 123 -12.91 8.33 -13.66
CA LEU A 123 -13.56 7.15 -14.24
C LEU A 123 -14.92 6.86 -13.59
N LYS A 124 -15.07 7.06 -12.29
CA LYS A 124 -16.37 6.96 -11.60
C LYS A 124 -17.41 7.91 -12.21
N ASP A 125 -17.02 9.16 -12.44
CA ASP A 125 -17.91 10.17 -12.99
C ASP A 125 -18.21 9.88 -14.48
N ALA A 126 -17.19 9.50 -15.25
CA ALA A 126 -17.35 9.12 -16.66
C ALA A 126 -18.26 7.90 -16.84
N ALA A 127 -18.07 6.84 -16.05
CA ALA A 127 -18.88 5.62 -16.12
C ALA A 127 -20.36 5.90 -15.83
N LYS A 128 -20.67 6.69 -14.80
CA LYS A 128 -22.04 7.09 -14.47
C LYS A 128 -22.74 7.86 -15.60
N ALA A 129 -21.99 8.64 -16.36
CA ALA A 129 -22.53 9.45 -17.45
C ALA A 129 -22.65 8.65 -18.75
N LEU A 130 -21.63 7.84 -19.08
CA LEU A 130 -21.50 7.24 -20.41
C LEU A 130 -22.14 5.84 -20.52
N ALA A 131 -22.00 5.00 -19.50
CA ALA A 131 -22.56 3.64 -19.56
C ALA A 131 -24.08 3.62 -19.76
N PRO A 132 -24.91 4.43 -19.08
CA PRO A 132 -26.34 4.50 -19.34
C PRO A 132 -26.68 5.06 -20.73
N ALA A 133 -25.74 5.78 -21.36
CA ALA A 133 -25.88 6.29 -22.71
C ALA A 133 -25.48 5.27 -23.80
N GLY A 134 -25.15 4.03 -23.40
CA GLY A 134 -24.84 2.92 -24.32
C GLY A 134 -23.37 2.82 -24.73
N PHE A 135 -22.46 3.43 -23.98
CA PHE A 135 -21.02 3.27 -24.21
C PHE A 135 -20.52 2.01 -23.49
N ASP A 136 -19.73 1.20 -24.20
CA ASP A 136 -19.00 0.07 -23.61
C ASP A 136 -17.76 0.55 -22.87
N ILE A 137 -17.36 -0.23 -21.86
CA ILE A 137 -16.18 0.07 -21.06
C ILE A 137 -15.16 -1.05 -21.23
N GLU A 138 -13.96 -0.69 -21.68
CA GLU A 138 -12.84 -1.62 -21.82
C GLU A 138 -11.61 -1.06 -21.12
N ILE A 139 -10.82 -1.94 -20.47
CA ILE A 139 -9.52 -1.61 -19.90
C ILE A 139 -8.46 -2.41 -20.63
N VAL A 140 -7.54 -1.70 -21.30
CA VAL A 140 -6.40 -2.30 -21.98
C VAL A 140 -5.12 -1.83 -21.32
N GLU A 141 -4.27 -2.78 -20.91
CA GLU A 141 -2.99 -2.47 -20.29
C GLU A 141 -1.80 -3.03 -21.09
N LYS A 142 -0.67 -2.33 -21.01
CA LYS A 142 0.59 -2.78 -21.60
C LYS A 142 1.71 -2.61 -20.59
N HIS A 143 2.51 -3.64 -20.41
CA HIS A 143 3.64 -3.66 -19.51
C HIS A 143 4.89 -4.25 -20.17
N HIS A 144 6.04 -4.04 -19.52
CA HIS A 144 7.29 -4.69 -19.89
C HIS A 144 7.19 -6.22 -19.69
N ASN A 145 8.06 -6.97 -20.35
CA ASN A 145 8.07 -8.44 -20.34
C ASN A 145 8.50 -9.09 -19.00
N GLN A 146 8.89 -8.30 -18.02
CA GLN A 146 9.26 -8.78 -16.67
C GLN A 146 8.10 -8.68 -15.65
N LYS A 147 6.91 -8.23 -16.09
CA LYS A 147 5.74 -8.19 -15.20
C LYS A 147 5.21 -9.61 -14.98
N VAL A 148 5.04 -9.97 -13.71
CA VAL A 148 4.67 -11.34 -13.30
C VAL A 148 3.16 -11.52 -13.22
N ASP A 149 2.44 -10.49 -12.75
CA ASP A 149 0.99 -10.51 -12.54
C ASP A 149 0.23 -9.86 -13.71
N ALA A 150 -0.87 -10.48 -14.09
CA ALA A 150 -1.87 -9.94 -15.03
C ALA A 150 -3.26 -10.47 -14.64
N PRO A 151 -4.29 -9.61 -14.57
CA PRO A 151 -4.26 -8.15 -14.69
C PRO A 151 -3.41 -7.49 -13.60
N SER A 152 -2.90 -6.27 -13.88
CA SER A 152 -2.14 -5.52 -12.87
C SER A 152 -3.05 -5.04 -11.75
N GLY A 153 -2.49 -4.89 -10.53
CA GLY A 153 -3.24 -4.31 -9.42
C GLY A 153 -3.84 -2.93 -9.71
N THR A 154 -3.19 -2.14 -10.58
CA THR A 154 -3.73 -0.86 -11.03
C THR A 154 -4.92 -1.04 -11.96
N ALA A 155 -4.87 -1.99 -12.91
CA ALA A 155 -6.00 -2.27 -13.80
C ALA A 155 -7.22 -2.76 -13.00
N ILE A 156 -7.00 -3.66 -12.05
CA ILE A 156 -8.06 -4.14 -11.13
C ILE A 156 -8.64 -2.96 -10.34
N ALA A 157 -7.82 -2.10 -9.75
CA ALA A 157 -8.29 -0.94 -8.98
C ALA A 157 -9.11 0.05 -9.82
N LEU A 158 -8.78 0.22 -11.10
CA LEU A 158 -9.59 1.01 -12.05
C LEU A 158 -10.94 0.34 -12.32
N ALA A 159 -10.96 -0.99 -12.56
CA ALA A 159 -12.17 -1.76 -12.76
C ALA A 159 -13.08 -1.73 -11.52
N ASP A 160 -12.52 -1.99 -10.33
CA ASP A 160 -13.23 -1.89 -9.05
C ASP A 160 -13.85 -0.50 -8.87
N SER A 161 -13.10 0.54 -9.17
CA SER A 161 -13.56 1.93 -9.05
C SER A 161 -14.74 2.24 -9.96
N ILE A 162 -14.72 1.74 -11.20
CA ILE A 162 -15.84 1.86 -12.16
C ILE A 162 -17.03 1.06 -11.65
N ASN A 163 -16.81 -0.19 -11.23
CA ASN A 163 -17.87 -1.09 -10.82
C ASN A 163 -18.60 -0.60 -9.56
N GLU A 164 -17.86 -0.12 -8.56
CA GLU A 164 -18.43 0.55 -7.38
C GLU A 164 -19.36 1.72 -7.78
N ALA A 165 -18.94 2.52 -8.76
CA ALA A 165 -19.74 3.65 -9.25
C ALA A 165 -21.00 3.21 -10.00
N MET A 166 -21.04 1.97 -10.49
CA MET A 166 -22.12 1.35 -11.25
C MET A 166 -22.91 0.32 -10.40
N ALA A 167 -22.83 0.37 -9.08
CA ALA A 167 -23.50 -0.52 -8.14
C ALA A 167 -23.14 -2.01 -8.35
N ASP A 168 -21.88 -2.29 -8.63
CA ASP A 168 -21.28 -3.63 -8.77
C ASP A 168 -21.96 -4.53 -9.81
N GLN A 169 -22.46 -3.93 -10.91
CA GLN A 169 -23.19 -4.66 -11.95
C GLN A 169 -22.30 -5.36 -12.99
N TYR A 170 -20.99 -5.09 -13.02
CA TYR A 170 -20.06 -5.68 -13.97
C TYR A 170 -19.28 -6.84 -13.38
N VAL A 171 -18.94 -7.81 -14.24
CA VAL A 171 -17.99 -8.90 -13.94
C VAL A 171 -16.84 -8.78 -14.93
N TYR A 172 -15.58 -8.84 -14.47
CA TYR A 172 -14.36 -8.64 -15.25
C TYR A 172 -13.21 -9.55 -14.77
#